data_b137e42a5391f23e02690a0eb1e24bcc
#
_entry.id   b137e42a5391f23e02690a0eb1e24bcc
#
_cell.length_a   1.000
_cell.length_b   1.000
_cell.length_c   1.000
_cell.angle_alpha   90.00
_cell.angle_beta   90.00
_cell.angle_gamma   90.00
#
_symmetry.space_group_name_H-M   'P 1'
#
loop_
_entity.id
_entity.type
_entity.pdbx_description
1 polymer ?
#
loop_
_entity_poly.entity_id
_entity_poly.type
_entity_poly.pdbx_seq_one_letter_code
_entity_poly.pdbx_strand_id
1 'polypeptide(L)'
;MKHFFIAVGLLTALTACSSSSDVSATETVAAESSVVDAASVIEISVIVGEDSGPDRTETVALGSTVRISLLNNESEDDFHLHGYDIASGEVPAGEEAVIEFVADAAGEFELE
;
A
#
# COMPACT_ATOMS: atom_id res chain seq x y z
N MET A 1 -0.51 -6.42 19.83
CA MET A 1 0.72 -6.16 19.09
C MET A 1 0.39 -5.48 17.80
N LYS A 2 1.16 -4.47 17.45
CA LYS A 2 0.83 -3.68 16.29
C LYS A 2 1.79 -3.85 15.13
N HIS A 3 2.69 -4.79 15.24
CA HIS A 3 3.68 -5.01 14.19
C HIS A 3 3.05 -5.71 13.01
N PHE A 4 3.28 -5.22 11.83
CA PHE A 4 2.94 -5.94 10.61
C PHE A 4 3.93 -5.57 9.51
N PHE A 5 3.98 -6.37 8.49
CA PHE A 5 4.98 -6.21 7.45
C PHE A 5 4.36 -5.75 6.13
N ILE A 6 5.07 -4.90 5.45
CA ILE A 6 4.69 -4.46 4.12
C ILE A 6 5.71 -5.05 3.15
N ALA A 7 5.24 -5.91 2.28
CA ALA A 7 6.10 -6.50 1.27
C ALA A 7 5.97 -5.71 -0.02
N VAL A 8 7.07 -5.20 -0.48
CA VAL A 8 7.12 -4.47 -1.74
C VAL A 8 7.79 -5.38 -2.76
N GLY A 9 7.06 -5.74 -3.75
CA GLY A 9 7.55 -6.66 -4.75
C GLY A 9 7.31 -6.18 -6.16
N LEU A 10 8.01 -6.81 -7.07
CA LEU A 10 7.87 -6.53 -8.47
C LEU A 10 6.91 -7.57 -9.03
N LEU A 11 5.77 -7.13 -9.46
CA LEU A 11 4.90 -8.00 -10.16
C LEU A 11 5.31 -7.95 -11.61
N THR A 12 5.89 -8.97 -12.06
CA THR A 12 6.17 -9.07 -13.47
C THR A 12 4.93 -9.65 -14.12
N ALA A 13 4.25 -8.83 -14.79
CA ALA A 13 3.14 -9.32 -15.55
C ALA A 13 3.71 -9.87 -16.84
N LEU A 14 3.60 -11.12 -16.97
CA LEU A 14 3.91 -11.72 -18.23
C LEU A 14 2.72 -11.50 -19.10
N THR A 15 2.82 -10.56 -19.94
CA THR A 15 1.78 -10.43 -20.90
C THR A 15 2.07 -11.37 -22.00
N ALA A 16 1.37 -12.36 -22.01
CA ALA A 16 1.36 -13.17 -23.16
C ALA A 16 0.57 -12.41 -24.17
N CYS A 17 1.21 -12.03 -25.14
CA CYS A 17 0.54 -11.43 -26.21
C CYS A 17 0.00 -12.44 -27.08
N SER A 18 -1.18 -12.67 -27.00
CA SER A 18 -1.74 -13.43 -27.99
C SER A 18 -2.36 -12.51 -28.93
N SER A 19 -1.98 -12.55 -30.02
CA SER A 19 -2.52 -11.67 -30.91
C SER A 19 -3.65 -12.19 -31.56
N SER A 20 -4.67 -11.78 -31.34
CA SER A 20 -5.72 -12.15 -32.11
C SER A 20 -6.32 -11.02 -32.58
N SER A 21 -6.46 -10.92 -33.59
CA SER A 21 -6.96 -9.86 -34.09
C SER A 21 -8.29 -9.73 -34.16
N ASP A 22 -8.85 -8.96 -34.26
CA ASP A 22 -10.12 -8.82 -34.44
C ASP A 22 -10.80 -8.10 -33.67
N VAL A 23 -10.99 -7.22 -33.80
CA VAL A 23 -11.52 -6.51 -33.10
C VAL A 23 -12.20 -5.54 -33.36
N SER A 24 -13.09 -5.41 -33.33
CA SER A 24 -13.80 -4.44 -33.58
C SER A 24 -14.02 -3.76 -32.55
N ALA A 25 -13.68 -3.19 -32.21
CA ALA A 25 -13.88 -2.64 -31.33
C ALA A 25 -14.36 -1.63 -30.86
N THR A 26 -14.85 -1.25 -30.68
CA THR A 26 -15.41 -0.26 -30.30
C THR A 26 -15.11 0.12 -29.13
N GLU A 27 -14.81 0.44 -28.70
CA GLU A 27 -14.64 0.90 -27.85
C GLU A 27 -14.32 1.44 -27.02
N THR A 28 -14.26 1.79 -26.67
CA THR A 28 -14.22 2.41 -26.00
C THR A 28 -13.72 2.48 -24.89
N VAL A 29 -13.50 2.38 -24.49
CA VAL A 29 -13.16 2.41 -23.54
C VAL A 29 -12.23 2.49 -22.91
N ALA A 30 -11.95 2.37 -22.79
CA ALA A 30 -11.20 2.32 -22.26
C ALA A 30 -10.42 2.87 -21.69
N ALA A 31 -10.24 3.12 -21.72
CA ALA A 31 -9.49 3.56 -21.38
C ALA A 31 -9.00 3.81 -20.41
N GLU A 32 -9.01 3.96 -20.05
CA GLU A 32 -8.55 4.24 -19.24
C GLU A 32 -7.65 3.86 -18.68
N SER A 33 -7.42 3.42 -18.71
CA SER A 33 -6.68 2.95 -18.21
C SER A 33 -5.56 3.35 -18.10
N SER A 34 -5.27 3.48 -18.35
CA SER A 34 -4.23 3.75 -18.35
C SER A 34 -3.68 4.43 -17.60
N VAL A 35 -3.69 4.72 -17.37
CA VAL A 35 -3.21 5.38 -16.81
C VAL A 35 -2.69 5.17 -15.84
N VAL A 36 -2.62 4.83 -15.76
CA VAL A 36 -2.16 4.63 -14.95
C VAL A 36 -1.26 4.57 -14.41
N ASP A 37 -1.03 4.41 -14.29
CA ASP A 37 -0.21 4.25 -13.93
C ASP A 37 0.55 4.64 -13.08
N ALA A 38 1.00 4.89 -13.16
CA ALA A 38 1.94 5.25 -12.45
C ALA A 38 1.61 5.72 -11.29
N ALA A 39 0.69 6.20 -11.06
CA ALA A 39 0.49 6.79 -9.93
C ALA A 39 -0.55 6.16 -9.21
N SER A 40 -0.68 4.94 -9.21
CA SER A 40 -1.71 4.34 -8.41
C SER A 40 -1.39 4.53 -6.95
N VAL A 41 -2.35 4.93 -6.19
CA VAL A 41 -2.22 5.08 -4.74
C VAL A 41 -2.86 3.85 -4.12
N ILE A 42 -2.11 3.19 -3.28
CA ILE A 42 -2.60 2.02 -2.55
C ILE A 42 -2.92 2.48 -1.14
N GLU A 43 -4.16 2.31 -0.74
CA GLU A 43 -4.58 2.71 0.59
C GLU A 43 -4.69 1.50 1.50
N ILE A 44 -4.07 1.58 2.65
CA ILE A 44 -4.06 0.53 3.67
C ILE A 44 -4.59 1.14 4.96
N SER A 45 -5.54 0.48 5.57
CA SER A 45 -6.09 0.94 6.85
C SER A 45 -5.73 -0.06 7.93
N VAL A 46 -5.29 0.44 9.06
CA VAL A 46 -4.88 -0.38 10.20
C VAL A 46 -5.52 0.16 11.47
N ILE A 47 -6.25 -0.70 12.17
CA ILE A 47 -6.80 -0.38 13.48
C ILE A 47 -6.07 -1.24 14.50
N VAL A 48 -5.33 -0.59 15.38
CA VAL A 48 -4.52 -1.27 16.38
C VAL A 48 -5.39 -2.12 17.28
N GLY A 49 -5.00 -3.37 17.48
CA GLY A 49 -5.76 -4.30 18.31
C GLY A 49 -6.84 -5.06 17.57
N GLU A 50 -7.20 -4.62 16.38
CA GLU A 50 -8.22 -5.33 15.61
C GLU A 50 -7.61 -6.03 14.41
N ASP A 51 -6.87 -5.29 13.60
CA ASP A 51 -6.30 -5.87 12.39
C ASP A 51 -4.81 -5.57 12.24
N SER A 52 -4.13 -5.37 13.34
CA SER A 52 -2.71 -5.06 13.36
C SER A 52 -1.84 -6.21 13.88
N GLY A 53 -2.30 -7.44 13.70
CA GLY A 53 -1.56 -8.59 14.22
C GLY A 53 -0.20 -8.77 13.55
N PRO A 54 0.71 -9.46 14.21
CA PRO A 54 2.08 -9.63 13.70
C PRO A 54 2.15 -10.46 12.42
N ASP A 55 1.09 -11.18 12.11
CA ASP A 55 1.07 -11.98 10.89
C ASP A 55 0.48 -11.23 9.70
N ARG A 56 0.08 -9.99 9.90
CA ARG A 56 -0.50 -9.22 8.81
C ARG A 56 0.59 -8.74 7.88
N THR A 57 0.45 -9.03 6.63
CA THR A 57 1.38 -8.60 5.60
C THR A 57 0.59 -8.02 4.44
N GLU A 58 0.97 -6.83 4.02
CA GLU A 58 0.40 -6.19 2.86
C GLU A 58 1.45 -6.17 1.74
N THR A 59 1.05 -6.53 0.55
CA THR A 59 1.96 -6.55 -0.59
C THR A 59 1.61 -5.42 -1.54
N VAL A 60 2.59 -4.60 -1.85
CA VAL A 60 2.39 -3.48 -2.75
C VAL A 60 3.39 -3.57 -3.90
N ALA A 61 2.99 -3.05 -5.05
CA ALA A 61 3.86 -3.07 -6.22
C ALA A 61 4.94 -2.00 -6.11
N LEU A 62 6.12 -2.34 -6.57
CA LEU A 62 7.25 -1.40 -6.58
C LEU A 62 6.88 -0.19 -7.45
N GLY A 63 7.13 0.99 -6.93
CA GLY A 63 6.81 2.24 -7.60
C GLY A 63 5.46 2.85 -7.23
N SER A 64 4.66 2.14 -6.46
CA SER A 64 3.36 2.66 -6.04
C SER A 64 3.50 3.69 -4.94
N THR A 65 2.57 4.60 -4.89
CA THR A 65 2.42 5.47 -3.72
C THR A 65 1.55 4.73 -2.71
N VAL A 66 2.01 4.61 -1.50
CA VAL A 66 1.30 3.89 -0.43
C VAL A 66 0.87 4.88 0.62
N ARG A 67 -0.38 4.80 1.00
CA ARG A 67 -0.94 5.64 2.05
C ARG A 67 -1.52 4.74 3.12
N ILE A 68 -1.01 4.86 4.32
CA ILE A 68 -1.44 4.03 5.45
C ILE A 68 -2.15 4.89 6.46
N SER A 69 -3.39 4.54 6.74
CA SER A 69 -4.18 5.17 7.80
C SER A 69 -4.08 4.29 9.04
N LEU A 70 -3.71 4.88 10.14
CA LEU A 70 -3.44 4.17 11.38
C LEU A 70 -4.28 4.76 12.51
N LEU A 71 -4.96 3.91 13.23
CA LEU A 71 -5.84 4.33 14.30
C LEU A 71 -5.66 3.44 15.54
N ASN A 72 -5.41 4.05 16.69
CA ASN A 72 -5.44 3.34 17.96
C ASN A 72 -6.53 3.97 18.83
N ASN A 73 -7.60 3.23 19.06
CA ASN A 73 -8.72 3.74 19.83
C ASN A 73 -8.51 3.67 21.33
N GLU A 74 -7.52 2.93 21.76
CA GLU A 74 -7.35 2.67 23.19
C GLU A 74 -6.31 3.54 23.86
N SER A 75 -5.30 3.93 23.15
CA SER A 75 -4.21 4.71 23.74
C SER A 75 -3.53 5.57 22.69
N GLU A 76 -2.77 6.52 23.21
CA GLU A 76 -1.86 7.29 22.38
C GLU A 76 -0.82 6.36 21.77
N ASP A 77 -0.42 6.59 20.57
CA ASP A 77 0.53 5.74 19.87
C ASP A 77 1.46 6.56 18.97
N ASP A 78 2.53 5.93 18.52
CA ASP A 78 3.49 6.54 17.62
C ASP A 78 3.85 5.44 16.62
N PHE A 79 3.61 5.69 15.37
CA PHE A 79 3.79 4.69 14.33
C PHE A 79 5.06 4.96 13.55
N HIS A 80 5.85 3.92 13.33
CA HIS A 80 7.12 4.05 12.65
C HIS A 80 7.27 2.97 11.56
N LEU A 81 7.53 3.40 10.34
CA LEU A 81 7.80 2.49 9.24
C LEU A 81 9.30 2.35 9.07
N HIS A 82 9.81 1.20 9.45
CA HIS A 82 11.23 0.90 9.36
C HIS A 82 11.65 0.72 7.91
N GLY A 83 12.85 1.15 7.60
CA GLY A 83 13.38 1.06 6.24
C GLY A 83 13.15 2.31 5.43
N TYR A 84 11.99 2.89 5.54
CA TYR A 84 11.71 4.20 4.97
C TYR A 84 11.92 5.32 6.00
N ASP A 85 12.03 4.94 7.25
CA ASP A 85 12.35 5.86 8.34
C ASP A 85 11.31 6.99 8.46
N ILE A 86 10.06 6.63 8.38
CA ILE A 86 8.94 7.55 8.48
C ILE A 86 8.22 7.30 9.78
N ALA A 87 7.96 8.36 10.53
CA ALA A 87 7.23 8.26 11.79
C ALA A 87 6.01 9.18 11.74
N SER A 88 4.94 8.78 12.41
CA SER A 88 3.76 9.60 12.52
C SER A 88 3.91 10.67 13.60
N GLY A 89 4.77 10.43 14.57
CA GLY A 89 4.78 11.18 15.79
C GLY A 89 3.64 10.72 16.70
N GLU A 90 3.57 11.29 17.88
CA GLU A 90 2.56 10.89 18.87
C GLU A 90 1.17 11.26 18.38
N VAL A 91 0.29 10.29 18.39
CA VAL A 91 -1.10 10.43 17.94
C VAL A 91 -2.02 10.07 19.10
N PRO A 92 -2.87 10.96 19.53
CA PRO A 92 -3.78 10.68 20.65
C PRO A 92 -4.74 9.53 20.34
N ALA A 93 -5.19 8.88 21.38
CA ALA A 93 -6.17 7.80 21.24
C ALA A 93 -7.41 8.29 20.49
N GLY A 94 -7.84 7.50 19.52
CA GLY A 94 -9.03 7.82 18.72
C GLY A 94 -8.77 8.78 17.57
N GLU A 95 -7.54 9.22 17.37
CA GLU A 95 -7.20 10.06 16.23
C GLU A 95 -6.48 9.23 15.17
N GLU A 96 -6.69 9.58 13.92
CA GLU A 96 -6.08 8.85 12.82
C GLU A 96 -4.77 9.51 12.43
N ALA A 97 -3.76 8.69 12.23
CA ALA A 97 -2.50 9.12 11.65
C ALA A 97 -2.42 8.62 10.22
N VAL A 98 -1.74 9.35 9.37
CA VAL A 98 -1.54 8.95 7.98
C VAL A 98 -0.05 9.00 7.65
N ILE A 99 0.46 7.90 7.12
CA ILE A 99 1.81 7.81 6.60
C ILE A 99 1.70 7.60 5.10
N GLU A 100 2.40 8.41 4.32
CA GLU A 100 2.40 8.27 2.87
C GLU A 100 3.83 8.18 2.37
N PHE A 101 4.10 7.27 1.47
CA PHE A 101 5.42 7.09 0.90
C PHE A 101 5.34 6.43 -0.47
N VAL A 102 6.43 6.52 -1.23
CA VAL A 102 6.55 5.81 -2.50
C VAL A 102 7.34 4.54 -2.26
N ALA A 103 6.80 3.41 -2.68
CA ALA A 103 7.45 2.12 -2.51
C ALA A 103 8.55 1.95 -3.56
N ASP A 104 9.66 2.64 -3.37
CA ASP A 104 10.74 2.67 -4.34
C ASP A 104 11.88 1.69 -4.04
N ALA A 105 11.73 0.87 -3.05
CA ALA A 105 12.71 -0.14 -2.68
C ALA A 105 12.02 -1.47 -2.44
N ALA A 106 12.51 -2.52 -3.04
CA ALA A 106 11.95 -3.85 -2.84
C ALA A 106 12.42 -4.43 -1.51
N GLY A 107 11.57 -5.17 -0.86
CA GLY A 107 11.89 -5.81 0.42
C GLY A 107 10.68 -5.90 1.31
N GLU A 108 10.92 -6.27 2.55
CA GLU A 108 9.91 -6.28 3.58
C GLU A 108 10.22 -5.19 4.58
N PHE A 109 9.23 -4.43 4.92
CA PHE A 109 9.38 -3.29 5.81
C PHE A 109 8.40 -3.44 6.97
N GLU A 110 8.88 -3.23 8.16
CA GLU A 110 8.07 -3.41 9.36
C GLU A 110 7.46 -2.08 9.78
N LEU A 111 6.19 -2.12 10.07
CA LEU A 111 5.49 -1.00 10.65
C LEU A 111 5.16 -1.35 12.11
N GLU A 112 5.58 -0.53 13.04
CA GLU A 112 5.31 -0.73 14.47
C GLU A 112 4.81 0.56 15.12
#